data_e20c45f4c62fcb5dd48d098bc8015c4a
#
_entry.id   e20c45f4c62fcb5dd48d098bc8015c4a
#
_cell.length_a   1.000
_cell.length_b   1.000
_cell.length_c   1.000
_cell.angle_alpha   90.00
_cell.angle_beta   90.00
_cell.angle_gamma   90.00
#
_symmetry.space_group_name_H-M   'P 1'
#
loop_
_entity.id
_entity.type
_entity.pdbx_description
1 polymer ?
#
loop_
_entity_poly.entity_id
_entity_poly.type
_entity_poly.pdbx_seq_one_letter_code
_entity_poly.pdbx_strand_id
1 'polypeptide(L)' 'MAELRKTGESQYDVLVDGQTIGQVWNWHGTWSAQAQGKTYHGHKSRKEAIARVERMYQSSK' A
#
# COMPACT_ATOMS: atom_id res chain seq x y z
N MET A 1 10.09 -6.37 -6.59
CA MET A 1 9.73 -4.98 -6.88
C MET A 1 8.22 -4.86 -6.98
N ALA A 2 7.62 -3.93 -6.28
CA ALA A 2 6.18 -3.80 -6.27
C ALA A 2 5.68 -3.02 -7.48
N GLU A 3 4.54 -3.41 -7.99
CA GLU A 3 3.84 -2.69 -9.05
C GLU A 3 2.59 -2.04 -8.46
N LEU A 4 2.11 -1.00 -9.11
CA LEU A 4 0.92 -0.29 -8.69
C LEU A 4 -0.16 -0.39 -9.76
N ARG A 5 -1.39 -0.64 -9.30
CA ARG A 5 -2.57 -0.60 -10.17
C ARG A 5 -3.53 0.45 -9.61
N LYS A 6 -3.81 1.47 -10.39
CA LYS A 6 -4.74 2.51 -9.97
C LYS A 6 -6.16 1.95 -9.96
N THR A 7 -6.80 1.99 -8.79
CA THR A 7 -8.17 1.48 -8.64
C THR A 7 -9.19 2.58 -8.39
N GLY A 8 -8.72 3.80 -8.14
CA GLY A 8 -9.57 4.96 -7.93
C GLY A 8 -8.74 6.22 -8.09
N GLU A 9 -9.36 7.37 -7.83
CA GLU A 9 -8.72 8.66 -8.04
C GLU A 9 -7.44 8.82 -7.25
N SER A 10 -7.43 8.35 -6.01
CA SER A 10 -6.26 8.43 -5.14
C SER A 10 -6.03 7.09 -4.44
N GLN A 11 -6.32 6.01 -5.12
CA GLN A 11 -6.26 4.68 -4.53
C GLN A 11 -5.53 3.74 -5.49
N TYR A 12 -4.64 2.93 -4.94
CA TYR A 12 -3.83 2.00 -5.71
C TYR A 12 -3.76 0.64 -5.04
N ASP A 13 -3.74 -0.43 -5.83
CA ASP A 13 -3.36 -1.75 -5.35
C ASP A 13 -1.84 -1.86 -5.46
N VAL A 14 -1.24 -2.54 -4.49
CA VAL A 14 0.19 -2.87 -4.51
C VAL A 14 0.30 -4.34 -4.89
N LEU A 15 1.04 -4.63 -5.95
CA LEU A 15 1.17 -5.99 -6.47
C LEU A 15 2.65 -6.43 -6.48
N VAL A 16 2.85 -7.71 -6.21
CA VAL A 16 4.16 -8.36 -6.37
C VAL A 16 3.92 -9.64 -7.17
N ASP A 17 4.65 -9.77 -8.27
CA ASP A 17 4.52 -10.92 -9.18
C ASP A 17 3.08 -11.14 -9.62
N GLY A 18 2.36 -10.06 -9.88
CA GLY A 18 0.98 -10.11 -10.33
C GLY A 18 -0.05 -10.36 -9.25
N GLN A 19 0.39 -10.50 -8.00
CA GLN A 19 -0.50 -10.75 -6.87
C GLN A 19 -0.67 -9.49 -6.03
N THR A 20 -1.92 -9.13 -5.73
CA THR A 20 -2.21 -7.98 -4.88
C THR A 20 -1.83 -8.32 -3.43
N ILE A 21 -0.88 -7.57 -2.88
CA ILE A 21 -0.40 -7.79 -1.51
C ILE A 21 -0.93 -6.75 -0.53
N GLY A 22 -1.51 -5.66 -1.03
CA GLY A 22 -2.07 -4.63 -0.18
C GLY A 22 -2.63 -3.49 -1.01
N GLN A 23 -3.05 -2.44 -0.32
CA GLN A 23 -3.64 -1.26 -0.94
C GLN A 23 -3.11 0.00 -0.26
N VAL A 24 -3.01 1.08 -1.02
CA VAL A 24 -2.66 2.39 -0.48
C VAL A 24 -3.63 3.42 -1.04
N TRP A 25 -3.93 4.44 -0.24
CA TRP A 25 -4.80 5.52 -0.70
C TRP A 25 -4.47 6.82 0.00
N ASN A 26 -4.81 7.94 -0.65
CA ASN A 26 -4.66 9.26 -0.06
C ASN A 26 -5.95 9.63 0.67
N TRP A 27 -5.82 10.11 1.90
CA TRP A 27 -6.96 10.54 2.70
C TRP A 27 -6.55 11.77 3.50
N HIS A 28 -7.23 12.89 3.23
CA HIS A 28 -7.00 14.17 3.95
C HIS A 28 -5.52 14.58 4.00
N GLY A 29 -4.83 14.44 2.88
CA GLY A 29 -3.44 14.88 2.77
C GLY A 29 -2.41 13.90 3.31
N THR A 30 -2.84 12.77 3.86
CA THR A 30 -1.93 11.71 4.28
C THR A 30 -2.21 10.43 3.49
N TRP A 31 -1.24 9.54 3.47
CA TRP A 31 -1.40 8.25 2.81
C TRP A 31 -1.66 7.16 3.83
N SER A 32 -2.55 6.26 3.49
CA SER A 32 -2.87 5.10 4.31
C SER A 32 -2.46 3.84 3.56
N ALA A 33 -2.17 2.78 4.32
CA ALA A 33 -1.78 1.50 3.74
C ALA A 33 -2.54 0.38 4.45
N GLN A 34 -3.00 -0.60 3.69
CA GLN A 34 -3.68 -1.77 4.23
C GLN A 34 -3.09 -3.02 3.63
N ALA A 35 -2.73 -3.98 4.49
CA ALA A 35 -2.24 -5.29 4.08
C ALA A 35 -2.39 -6.24 5.27
N GLN A 36 -2.55 -7.53 4.98
CA GLN A 36 -2.60 -8.57 6.00
C GLN A 36 -3.68 -8.32 7.07
N GLY A 37 -4.79 -7.70 6.68
CA GLY A 37 -5.88 -7.39 7.62
C GLY A 37 -5.59 -6.24 8.57
N LYS A 38 -4.50 -5.51 8.35
CA LYS A 38 -4.13 -4.37 9.19
C LYS A 38 -4.11 -3.09 8.35
N THR A 39 -4.46 -1.98 8.98
CA THR A 39 -4.49 -0.66 8.33
C THR A 39 -3.60 0.30 9.09
N TYR A 40 -2.77 1.04 8.37
CA TYR A 40 -1.90 2.05 8.94
C TYR A 40 -2.16 3.39 8.25
N HIS A 41 -2.20 4.46 9.03
CA HIS A 41 -2.47 5.81 8.54
C HIS A 41 -1.28 6.73 8.83
N GLY A 42 -1.32 7.92 8.25
CA GLY A 42 -0.36 8.97 8.59
C GLY A 42 0.96 8.90 7.86
N HIS A 43 1.02 8.20 6.74
CA HIS A 43 2.23 8.20 5.91
C HIS A 43 2.32 9.54 5.16
N LYS A 44 3.53 10.08 5.04
CA LYS A 44 3.75 11.38 4.42
C LYS A 44 3.66 11.35 2.90
N SER A 45 3.89 10.19 2.29
CA SER A 45 3.87 10.06 0.85
C SER A 45 3.39 8.67 0.45
N ARG A 46 3.03 8.55 -0.84
CA ARG A 46 2.67 7.26 -1.42
C ARG A 46 3.82 6.27 -1.29
N LYS A 47 5.05 6.74 -1.49
CA LYS A 47 6.23 5.90 -1.39
C LYS A 47 6.36 5.27 0.00
N GLU A 48 6.11 6.05 1.05
CA GLU A 48 6.15 5.53 2.41
C GLU A 48 5.07 4.48 2.66
N ALA A 49 3.86 4.73 2.15
CA ALA A 49 2.76 3.78 2.30
C ALA A 49 3.07 2.46 1.57
N ILE A 50 3.62 2.55 0.37
CA ILE A 50 4.01 1.36 -0.39
C ILE A 50 5.11 0.59 0.34
N ALA A 51 6.09 1.29 0.89
CA ALA A 51 7.17 0.66 1.65
C ALA A 51 6.62 -0.09 2.86
N ARG A 52 5.60 0.45 3.50
CA ARG A 52 4.93 -0.22 4.62
C ARG A 52 4.29 -1.53 4.17
N VAL A 53 3.57 -1.50 3.06
CA VAL A 53 2.92 -2.71 2.52
C VAL A 53 3.96 -3.76 2.17
N GLU A 54 5.05 -3.37 1.52
CA GLU A 54 6.12 -4.30 1.17
C GLU A 54 6.75 -4.93 2.40
N ARG A 55 6.99 -4.13 3.44
CA ARG A 55 7.55 -4.61 4.68
C ARG A 55 6.63 -5.63 5.36
N MET A 56 5.33 -5.36 5.38
CA MET A 56 4.35 -6.27 5.95
C MET A 56 4.33 -7.58 5.16
N TYR A 57 4.39 -7.51 3.85
CA TYR A 57 4.42 -8.69 3.01
C TYR A 57 5.66 -9.54 3.27
N GLN A 58 6.82 -8.91 3.38
CA GLN A 58 8.07 -9.62 3.66
C GLN A 58 8.06 -10.26 5.03
N SER A 59 7.46 -9.60 6.02
CA SER A 59 7.39 -10.11 7.38
C SER A 59 6.47 -11.31 7.52
N SER A 60 5.54 -11.49 6.59
CA SER A 60 4.55 -12.56 6.68
C SER A 60 5.00 -13.86 6.01
N LYS A 61 6.19 -13.87 5.43
CA LYS A 61 6.72 -15.06 4.76
C LYS A 61 7.29 -16.07 5.73
#